data_89270cd1ca90d7a4df30ecf7bcb1fdef
#
_entry.id   89270cd1ca90d7a4df30ecf7bcb1fdef
#
_cell.length_a   1.000
_cell.length_b   1.000
_cell.length_c   1.000
_cell.angle_alpha   90.00
_cell.angle_beta   90.00
_cell.angle_gamma   90.00
#
_symmetry.space_group_name_H-M   'P 1'
#
loop_
_entity.id
_entity.type
_entity.pdbx_description
1 polymer ?
#
loop_
_entity_poly.entity_id
_entity_poly.type
_entity_poly.pdbx_seq_one_letter_code
_entity_poly.pdbx_strand_id
1 'polypeptide(L)'
;MTLTKPPTAHPSNLDGLHNWITENCSSGAVPVLTGMNGDMDTVGSAISLAASNSNMMACGLHLGRISKRVCERLNAPFRKISNSSDLPKRLSAVIIVDAASSSQVGFDLPDDIPKCIIDHHASNNWELKDGDIYINMPVSATTEIIADYLATYSPETMTKPVRELLLAGLLTDSGRFKHNQKESFRSANVILDNSDIDLSLIHI
;
A
#
# COMPACT_ATOMS: atom_id res chain seq x y z
N MET A 1 -18.39 -27.44 5.14
CA MET A 1 -18.64 -26.43 4.10
C MET A 1 -17.34 -25.69 3.92
N THR A 2 -16.59 -26.00 2.88
CA THR A 2 -15.37 -25.28 2.52
C THR A 2 -15.78 -23.91 1.99
N LEU A 3 -15.59 -22.87 2.78
CA LEU A 3 -15.74 -21.48 2.31
C LEU A 3 -14.70 -21.26 1.21
N THR A 4 -15.15 -21.16 -0.04
CA THR A 4 -14.30 -20.76 -1.14
C THR A 4 -13.87 -19.32 -0.92
N LYS A 5 -12.54 -19.09 -0.93
CA LYS A 5 -11.93 -17.74 -0.86
C LYS A 5 -12.62 -16.82 -1.88
N PRO A 6 -13.06 -15.62 -1.52
CA PRO A 6 -13.67 -14.70 -2.47
C PRO A 6 -12.67 -14.41 -3.61
N PRO A 7 -13.14 -14.35 -4.88
CA PRO A 7 -12.24 -14.08 -6.00
C PRO A 7 -11.63 -12.68 -5.88
N THR A 8 -10.31 -12.58 -6.10
CA THR A 8 -9.61 -11.31 -6.23
C THR A 8 -10.13 -10.53 -7.45
N ALA A 9 -10.29 -9.22 -7.33
CA ALA A 9 -11.01 -8.43 -8.33
C ALA A 9 -10.28 -8.30 -9.69
N HIS A 10 -8.94 -8.44 -9.74
CA HIS A 10 -8.14 -8.27 -10.97
C HIS A 10 -6.84 -9.11 -10.94
N PRO A 11 -6.91 -10.44 -11.10
CA PRO A 11 -5.74 -11.32 -10.93
C PRO A 11 -4.57 -10.99 -11.88
N SER A 12 -4.82 -10.63 -13.13
CA SER A 12 -3.77 -10.36 -14.11
C SER A 12 -2.87 -9.16 -13.76
N ASN A 13 -3.42 -8.14 -13.10
CA ASN A 13 -2.65 -6.96 -12.67
C ASN A 13 -1.80 -7.29 -11.43
N LEU A 14 -2.31 -8.13 -10.53
CA LEU A 14 -1.60 -8.55 -9.33
C LEU A 14 -0.47 -9.53 -9.64
N ASP A 15 -0.61 -10.38 -10.67
CA ASP A 15 0.47 -11.25 -11.14
C ASP A 15 1.66 -10.42 -11.66
N GLY A 16 1.37 -9.38 -12.45
CA GLY A 16 2.38 -8.43 -12.94
C GLY A 16 3.09 -7.70 -11.80
N LEU A 17 2.33 -7.26 -10.79
CA LEU A 17 2.88 -6.63 -9.59
C LEU A 17 3.79 -7.59 -8.82
N HIS A 18 3.37 -8.84 -8.63
CA HIS A 18 4.14 -9.84 -7.91
C HIS A 18 5.48 -10.16 -8.59
N ASN A 19 5.45 -10.34 -9.91
CA ASN A 19 6.65 -10.58 -10.69
C ASN A 19 7.62 -9.40 -10.61
N TRP A 20 7.11 -8.17 -10.77
CA TRP A 20 7.92 -6.95 -10.68
C TRP A 20 8.56 -6.79 -9.29
N ILE A 21 7.80 -7.00 -8.20
CA ILE A 21 8.32 -6.95 -6.82
C ILE A 21 9.41 -8.00 -6.63
N THR A 22 9.17 -9.24 -7.05
CA THR A 22 10.10 -10.36 -6.88
C THR A 22 11.43 -10.08 -7.59
N GLU A 23 11.38 -9.60 -8.83
CA GLU A 23 12.57 -9.27 -9.62
C GLU A 23 13.38 -8.14 -8.96
N ASN A 24 12.73 -7.01 -8.65
CA ASN A 24 13.42 -5.84 -8.12
C ASN A 24 13.93 -6.04 -6.68
N CYS A 25 13.17 -6.71 -5.82
CA CYS A 25 13.61 -7.03 -4.47
C CYS A 25 14.78 -8.02 -4.44
N SER A 26 15.00 -8.82 -5.48
CA SER A 26 16.17 -9.71 -5.56
C SER A 26 17.49 -8.95 -5.76
N SER A 27 17.44 -7.73 -6.27
CA SER A 27 18.62 -6.95 -6.70
C SER A 27 19.07 -5.90 -5.68
N GLY A 28 18.20 -5.44 -4.80
CA GLY A 28 18.52 -4.40 -3.83
C GLY A 28 17.33 -3.92 -3.00
N ALA A 29 17.47 -2.74 -2.39
CA ALA A 29 16.40 -2.14 -1.60
C ALA A 29 15.31 -1.54 -2.50
N VAL A 30 14.06 -1.75 -2.11
CA VAL A 30 12.85 -1.22 -2.76
C VAL A 30 12.03 -0.45 -1.71
N PRO A 31 12.30 0.83 -1.47
CA PRO A 31 11.47 1.64 -0.58
C PRO A 31 10.04 1.78 -1.13
N VAL A 32 9.07 1.73 -0.22
CA VAL A 32 7.65 1.97 -0.50
C VAL A 32 7.32 3.38 -0.02
N LEU A 33 7.16 4.28 -0.97
CA LEU A 33 6.96 5.71 -0.74
C LEU A 33 5.49 6.06 -0.60
N THR A 34 5.17 6.85 0.41
CA THR A 34 3.84 7.40 0.62
C THR A 34 3.62 8.70 -0.15
N GLY A 35 2.38 9.02 -0.43
CA GLY A 35 1.99 10.37 -0.81
C GLY A 35 2.37 11.40 0.28
N MET A 36 2.63 12.64 -0.13
CA MET A 36 3.09 13.73 0.74
C MET A 36 2.08 14.13 1.82
N ASN A 37 0.80 13.79 1.67
CA ASN A 37 -0.26 14.04 2.66
C ASN A 37 -0.11 13.13 3.91
N GLY A 38 0.51 11.95 3.77
CA GLY A 38 0.74 10.99 4.85
C GLY A 38 -0.55 10.53 5.54
N ASP A 39 -1.67 10.46 4.80
CA ASP A 39 -2.95 9.98 5.36
C ASP A 39 -2.93 8.48 5.67
N MET A 40 -4.06 7.95 6.09
CA MET A 40 -4.08 6.57 6.58
C MET A 40 -4.05 5.55 5.43
N ASP A 41 -4.61 5.89 4.27
CA ASP A 41 -4.59 4.98 3.12
C ASP A 41 -3.17 4.81 2.57
N THR A 42 -2.49 5.93 2.29
CA THR A 42 -1.11 5.87 1.78
C THR A 42 -0.14 5.22 2.77
N VAL A 43 -0.24 5.53 4.07
CA VAL A 43 0.65 4.98 5.11
C VAL A 43 0.34 3.51 5.40
N GLY A 44 -0.94 3.17 5.51
CA GLY A 44 -1.39 1.79 5.71
C GLY A 44 -0.98 0.88 4.56
N SER A 45 -1.12 1.35 3.32
CA SER A 45 -0.67 0.68 2.11
C SER A 45 0.85 0.44 2.11
N ALA A 46 1.64 1.49 2.39
CA ALA A 46 3.10 1.41 2.36
C ALA A 46 3.64 0.43 3.41
N ILE A 47 3.19 0.53 4.66
CA ILE A 47 3.68 -0.33 5.74
C ILE A 47 3.25 -1.78 5.52
N SER A 48 2.00 -2.01 5.12
CA SER A 48 1.48 -3.35 4.89
C SER A 48 2.19 -4.05 3.75
N LEU A 49 2.42 -3.35 2.63
CA LEU A 49 3.17 -3.91 1.51
C LEU A 49 4.63 -4.18 1.89
N ALA A 50 5.29 -3.22 2.55
CA ALA A 50 6.68 -3.37 2.97
C ALA A 50 6.89 -4.55 3.93
N ALA A 51 5.90 -4.93 4.71
CA ALA A 51 5.96 -6.10 5.60
C ALA A 51 6.09 -7.44 4.84
N SER A 52 5.78 -7.50 3.55
CA SER A 52 5.85 -8.73 2.75
C SER A 52 7.25 -9.08 2.24
N ASN A 53 8.22 -8.16 2.34
CA ASN A 53 9.58 -8.43 1.86
C ASN A 53 10.62 -7.65 2.66
N SER A 54 11.67 -8.32 3.12
CA SER A 54 12.75 -7.72 3.94
C SER A 54 13.58 -6.65 3.22
N ASN A 55 13.54 -6.59 1.89
CA ASN A 55 14.20 -5.57 1.09
C ASN A 55 13.31 -4.34 0.85
N MET A 56 12.09 -4.34 1.37
CA MET A 56 11.16 -3.22 1.34
C MET A 56 11.14 -2.46 2.66
N MET A 57 10.85 -1.16 2.59
CA MET A 57 10.70 -0.29 3.75
C MET A 57 9.73 0.84 3.44
N ALA A 58 8.71 0.98 4.28
CA ALA A 58 7.78 2.11 4.18
C ALA A 58 8.44 3.41 4.61
N CYS A 59 8.37 4.42 3.75
CA CYS A 59 8.94 5.74 4.03
C CYS A 59 8.19 6.88 3.33
N GLY A 60 8.37 8.09 3.83
CA GLY A 60 7.74 9.29 3.29
C GLY A 60 8.07 10.53 4.10
N LEU A 61 7.51 11.69 3.71
CA LEU A 61 7.83 12.98 4.33
C LEU A 61 7.32 13.10 5.77
N HIS A 62 6.13 12.60 6.05
CA HIS A 62 5.54 12.63 7.39
C HIS A 62 4.37 11.67 7.53
N LEU A 63 3.87 11.52 8.73
CA LEU A 63 2.62 10.86 9.06
C LEU A 63 1.55 11.93 9.37
N GLY A 64 0.40 11.82 8.76
CA GLY A 64 -0.78 12.61 9.10
C GLY A 64 -1.26 12.29 10.54
N ARG A 65 -2.20 13.06 11.04
CA ARG A 65 -2.65 12.90 12.43
C ARG A 65 -3.22 11.52 12.77
N ILE A 66 -4.01 10.95 11.87
CA ILE A 66 -4.63 9.63 12.06
C ILE A 66 -3.57 8.55 11.91
N SER A 67 -2.83 8.54 10.80
CA SER A 67 -1.79 7.55 10.52
C SER A 67 -0.73 7.52 11.61
N LYS A 68 -0.32 8.68 12.15
CA LYS A 68 0.60 8.76 13.27
C LYS A 68 0.08 8.02 14.51
N ARG A 69 -1.19 8.27 14.90
CA ARG A 69 -1.80 7.60 16.07
C ARG A 69 -1.90 6.08 15.90
N VAL A 70 -2.28 5.64 14.70
CA VAL A 70 -2.38 4.20 14.39
C VAL A 70 -1.01 3.56 14.41
N CYS A 71 0.00 4.16 13.77
CA CYS A 71 1.37 3.65 13.75
C CYS A 71 1.96 3.57 15.17
N GLU A 72 1.78 4.61 16.00
CA GLU A 72 2.24 4.61 17.40
C GLU A 72 1.58 3.50 18.22
N ARG A 73 0.26 3.29 18.07
CA ARG A 73 -0.47 2.23 18.78
C ARG A 73 -0.01 0.83 18.37
N LEU A 74 0.27 0.63 17.08
CA LEU A 74 0.66 -0.67 16.51
C LEU A 74 2.17 -0.90 16.55
N ASN A 75 2.96 0.09 16.99
CA ASN A 75 4.42 0.11 16.84
C ASN A 75 4.85 -0.21 15.39
N ALA A 76 4.12 0.33 14.42
CA ALA A 76 4.30 0.05 13.01
C ALA A 76 5.53 0.80 12.46
N PRO A 77 6.44 0.11 11.71
CA PRO A 77 7.67 0.71 11.24
C PRO A 77 7.41 1.69 10.10
N PHE A 78 7.84 2.93 10.26
CA PHE A 78 7.81 3.96 9.22
C PHE A 78 9.06 4.83 9.29
N ARG A 79 9.75 4.97 8.17
CA ARG A 79 10.94 5.83 8.10
C ARG A 79 10.60 7.19 7.51
N LYS A 80 10.73 8.23 8.33
CA LYS A 80 10.66 9.60 7.83
C LYS A 80 11.89 9.93 7.00
N ILE A 81 11.67 10.47 5.79
CA ILE A 81 12.69 10.98 4.88
C ILE A 81 12.35 12.41 4.49
N SER A 82 13.32 13.18 4.01
CA SER A 82 13.12 14.57 3.61
C SER A 82 13.29 14.79 2.12
N ASN A 83 14.08 13.94 1.47
CA ASN A 83 14.37 14.00 0.03
C ASN A 83 14.97 12.67 -0.45
N SER A 84 15.26 12.57 -1.75
CA SER A 84 15.81 11.36 -2.36
C SER A 84 17.17 10.93 -1.82
N SER A 85 17.98 11.82 -1.25
CA SER A 85 19.30 11.45 -0.67
C SER A 85 19.19 10.63 0.62
N ASP A 86 18.01 10.62 1.24
CA ASP A 86 17.71 9.80 2.43
C ASP A 86 17.36 8.34 2.08
N LEU A 87 17.15 8.05 0.79
CA LEU A 87 16.88 6.71 0.30
C LEU A 87 18.12 5.80 0.42
N PRO A 88 17.95 4.47 0.43
CA PRO A 88 19.06 3.53 0.47
C PRO A 88 20.04 3.75 -0.67
N LYS A 89 21.34 3.67 -0.39
CA LYS A 89 22.38 3.82 -1.43
C LYS A 89 22.35 2.72 -2.50
N ARG A 90 21.86 1.54 -2.15
CA ARG A 90 21.75 0.38 -3.03
C ARG A 90 20.29 0.16 -3.40
N LEU A 91 19.77 1.11 -4.15
CA LEU A 91 18.38 1.15 -4.59
C LEU A 91 18.23 0.35 -5.90
N SER A 92 17.32 -0.61 -5.95
CA SER A 92 16.99 -1.35 -7.17
C SER A 92 15.75 -0.80 -7.87
N ALA A 93 14.79 -0.33 -7.11
CA ALA A 93 13.55 0.26 -7.61
C ALA A 93 12.87 1.08 -6.50
N VAL A 94 11.78 1.77 -6.81
CA VAL A 94 10.86 2.37 -5.82
C VAL A 94 9.43 1.95 -6.09
N ILE A 95 8.65 1.76 -5.04
CA ILE A 95 7.19 1.63 -5.11
C ILE A 95 6.60 2.92 -4.57
N ILE A 96 5.61 3.46 -5.24
CA ILE A 96 4.83 4.62 -4.81
C ILE A 96 3.40 4.16 -4.59
N VAL A 97 2.82 4.44 -3.45
CA VAL A 97 1.44 4.09 -3.15
C VAL A 97 0.58 5.34 -2.95
N ASP A 98 -0.64 5.29 -3.49
CA ASP A 98 -1.67 6.30 -3.29
C ASP A 98 -1.21 7.71 -3.70
N ALA A 99 -0.76 7.82 -4.94
CA ALA A 99 -0.34 9.09 -5.52
C ALA A 99 -0.67 9.13 -7.02
N ALA A 100 -1.47 10.09 -7.43
CA ALA A 100 -1.89 10.27 -8.83
C ALA A 100 -0.81 10.94 -9.70
N SER A 101 0.27 11.47 -9.11
CA SER A 101 1.37 12.10 -9.84
C SER A 101 2.67 12.12 -9.02
N SER A 102 3.80 12.31 -9.70
CA SER A 102 5.12 12.45 -9.05
C SER A 102 5.17 13.64 -8.06
N SER A 103 4.47 14.72 -8.34
CA SER A 103 4.40 15.89 -7.45
C SER A 103 3.78 15.59 -6.09
N GLN A 104 2.92 14.56 -6.01
CA GLN A 104 2.31 14.13 -4.75
C GLN A 104 3.26 13.31 -3.84
N VAL A 105 4.43 12.92 -4.33
CA VAL A 105 5.49 12.33 -3.49
C VAL A 105 6.19 13.40 -2.66
N GLY A 106 6.26 14.65 -3.17
CA GLY A 106 6.78 15.83 -2.47
C GLY A 106 8.29 16.01 -2.51
N PHE A 107 9.00 15.20 -3.28
CA PHE A 107 10.42 15.36 -3.62
C PHE A 107 10.73 14.66 -4.97
N ASP A 108 11.85 15.01 -5.59
CA ASP A 108 12.24 14.44 -6.87
C ASP A 108 12.67 12.98 -6.72
N LEU A 109 12.05 12.10 -7.51
CA LEU A 109 12.37 10.69 -7.56
C LEU A 109 13.62 10.45 -8.42
N PRO A 110 14.45 9.45 -8.10
CA PRO A 110 15.55 9.06 -8.96
C PRO A 110 15.06 8.68 -10.36
N ASP A 111 15.75 9.18 -11.39
CA ASP A 111 15.33 8.99 -12.79
C ASP A 111 15.69 7.62 -13.38
N ASP A 112 16.79 7.04 -12.90
CA ASP A 112 17.44 5.87 -13.53
C ASP A 112 17.02 4.52 -12.89
N ILE A 113 15.96 4.51 -12.10
CA ILE A 113 15.47 3.28 -11.45
C ILE A 113 14.01 3.01 -11.80
N PRO A 114 13.62 1.72 -11.93
CA PRO A 114 12.24 1.33 -12.16
C PRO A 114 11.30 1.82 -11.04
N LYS A 115 10.09 2.20 -11.43
CA LYS A 115 9.04 2.67 -10.54
C LYS A 115 7.80 1.78 -10.66
N CYS A 116 7.25 1.40 -9.53
CA CYS A 116 5.92 0.79 -9.46
C CYS A 116 4.97 1.76 -8.78
N ILE A 117 3.92 2.16 -9.45
CA ILE A 117 2.88 3.01 -8.90
C ILE A 117 1.65 2.13 -8.61
N ILE A 118 1.15 2.16 -7.38
CA ILE A 118 -0.07 1.47 -6.97
C ILE A 118 -1.05 2.52 -6.47
N ASP A 119 -2.15 2.70 -7.19
CA ASP A 119 -3.04 3.83 -6.98
C ASP A 119 -4.50 3.46 -7.27
N HIS A 120 -5.44 4.22 -6.71
CA HIS A 120 -6.87 4.05 -6.94
C HIS A 120 -7.55 5.30 -7.54
N HIS A 121 -6.80 6.40 -7.72
CA HIS A 121 -7.36 7.63 -8.26
C HIS A 121 -7.85 7.46 -9.70
N ALA A 122 -8.98 8.08 -10.02
CA ALA A 122 -9.59 8.00 -11.35
C ALA A 122 -8.78 8.71 -12.45
N SER A 123 -7.92 9.65 -12.07
CA SER A 123 -7.03 10.38 -12.99
C SER A 123 -5.61 10.33 -12.48
N ASN A 124 -4.64 10.26 -13.39
CA ASN A 124 -3.22 10.31 -13.05
C ASN A 124 -2.43 11.09 -14.10
N ASN A 125 -1.25 11.57 -13.70
CA ASN A 125 -0.30 12.30 -14.53
C ASN A 125 1.11 11.69 -14.44
N TRP A 126 1.21 10.37 -14.34
CA TRP A 126 2.48 9.66 -14.35
C TRP A 126 3.00 9.50 -15.78
N GLU A 127 4.25 9.89 -16.00
CA GLU A 127 5.01 9.58 -17.22
C GLU A 127 5.84 8.33 -16.95
N LEU A 128 5.42 7.19 -17.52
CA LEU A 128 6.06 5.90 -17.33
C LEU A 128 7.22 5.72 -18.31
N LYS A 129 8.32 5.14 -17.82
CA LYS A 129 9.52 4.75 -18.59
C LYS A 129 9.60 3.21 -18.70
N ASP A 130 10.55 2.73 -19.49
CA ASP A 130 10.82 1.29 -19.56
C ASP A 130 11.16 0.71 -18.18
N GLY A 131 10.50 -0.38 -17.82
CA GLY A 131 10.62 -1.02 -16.50
C GLY A 131 9.65 -0.49 -15.45
N ASP A 132 8.98 0.63 -15.70
CA ASP A 132 7.92 1.15 -14.81
C ASP A 132 6.62 0.36 -14.98
N ILE A 133 5.89 0.20 -13.89
CA ILE A 133 4.52 -0.34 -13.93
C ILE A 133 3.55 0.56 -13.18
N TYR A 134 2.31 0.59 -13.65
CA TYR A 134 1.21 1.31 -13.02
C TYR A 134 0.04 0.37 -12.77
N ILE A 135 -0.26 0.16 -11.49
CA ILE A 135 -1.38 -0.66 -11.02
C ILE A 135 -2.46 0.29 -10.52
N ASN A 136 -3.54 0.39 -11.28
CA ASN A 136 -4.70 1.19 -10.90
C ASN A 136 -5.96 0.31 -10.92
N MET A 137 -6.77 0.43 -9.88
CA MET A 137 -8.04 -0.30 -9.77
C MET A 137 -9.14 0.64 -9.29
N PRO A 138 -10.38 0.47 -9.80
CA PRO A 138 -11.52 1.32 -9.42
C PRO A 138 -12.09 0.92 -8.06
N VAL A 139 -11.27 1.06 -7.02
CA VAL A 139 -11.60 0.79 -5.60
C VAL A 139 -11.67 2.09 -4.82
N SER A 140 -12.08 2.05 -3.55
CA SER A 140 -12.22 3.26 -2.71
C SER A 140 -10.93 3.65 -2.02
N ALA A 141 -9.94 2.74 -1.95
CA ALA A 141 -8.70 2.95 -1.21
C ALA A 141 -7.59 2.09 -1.81
N THR A 142 -6.36 2.58 -1.82
CA THR A 142 -5.18 1.81 -2.25
C THR A 142 -4.94 0.60 -1.33
N THR A 143 -5.29 0.70 -0.05
CA THR A 143 -5.25 -0.43 0.91
C THR A 143 -6.09 -1.63 0.47
N GLU A 144 -7.13 -1.48 -0.36
CA GLU A 144 -7.88 -2.60 -0.92
C GLU A 144 -7.04 -3.41 -1.92
N ILE A 145 -6.25 -2.72 -2.76
CA ILE A 145 -5.34 -3.35 -3.71
C ILE A 145 -4.26 -4.13 -2.96
N ILE A 146 -3.69 -3.51 -1.92
CA ILE A 146 -2.66 -4.14 -1.09
C ILE A 146 -3.22 -5.35 -0.33
N ALA A 147 -4.46 -5.27 0.18
CA ALA A 147 -5.11 -6.39 0.87
C ALA A 147 -5.29 -7.60 -0.07
N ASP A 148 -5.75 -7.37 -1.29
CA ASP A 148 -5.91 -8.42 -2.30
C ASP A 148 -4.55 -9.03 -2.70
N TYR A 149 -3.52 -8.19 -2.86
CA TYR A 149 -2.15 -8.64 -3.14
C TYR A 149 -1.61 -9.53 -2.02
N LEU A 150 -1.64 -9.06 -0.77
CA LEU A 150 -1.12 -9.81 0.38
C LEU A 150 -1.89 -11.11 0.60
N ALA A 151 -3.21 -11.08 0.52
CA ALA A 151 -4.02 -12.28 0.67
C ALA A 151 -3.73 -13.34 -0.39
N THR A 152 -3.23 -12.93 -1.56
CA THR A 152 -2.93 -13.84 -2.69
C THR A 152 -1.49 -14.35 -2.66
N TYR A 153 -0.50 -13.46 -2.46
CA TYR A 153 0.91 -13.77 -2.67
C TYR A 153 1.74 -13.84 -1.38
N SER A 154 1.23 -13.29 -0.26
CA SER A 154 1.94 -13.26 1.01
C SER A 154 0.97 -13.35 2.19
N PRO A 155 0.11 -14.39 2.24
CA PRO A 155 -0.95 -14.50 3.26
C PRO A 155 -0.39 -14.55 4.69
N GLU A 156 0.83 -15.01 4.89
CA GLU A 156 1.54 -14.99 6.17
C GLU A 156 1.82 -13.59 6.69
N THR A 157 1.89 -12.60 5.79
CA THR A 157 2.05 -11.18 6.14
C THR A 157 0.78 -10.57 6.72
N MET A 158 -0.38 -11.16 6.47
CA MET A 158 -1.68 -10.71 6.97
C MET A 158 -1.84 -10.90 8.49
N THR A 159 -0.85 -10.43 9.24
CA THR A 159 -0.86 -10.42 10.72
C THR A 159 -1.87 -9.41 11.25
N LYS A 160 -2.22 -9.50 12.54
CA LYS A 160 -3.16 -8.56 13.16
C LYS A 160 -2.78 -7.08 12.94
N PRO A 161 -1.54 -6.62 13.19
CA PRO A 161 -1.16 -5.23 12.93
C PRO A 161 -1.32 -4.81 11.46
N VAL A 162 -0.95 -5.69 10.52
CA VAL A 162 -1.10 -5.41 9.06
C VAL A 162 -2.57 -5.27 8.69
N ARG A 163 -3.42 -6.17 9.15
CA ARG A 163 -4.86 -6.09 8.92
C ARG A 163 -5.47 -4.82 9.53
N GLU A 164 -5.02 -4.41 10.70
CA GLU A 164 -5.47 -3.18 11.35
C GLU A 164 -5.05 -1.93 10.54
N LEU A 165 -3.85 -1.89 9.98
CA LEU A 165 -3.40 -0.82 9.08
C LEU A 165 -4.25 -0.75 7.81
N LEU A 166 -4.46 -1.89 7.15
CA LEU A 166 -5.28 -1.98 5.94
C LEU A 166 -6.74 -1.56 6.20
N LEU A 167 -7.32 -2.04 7.30
CA LEU A 167 -8.69 -1.67 7.66
C LEU A 167 -8.83 -0.18 7.99
N ALA A 168 -7.84 0.40 8.67
CA ALA A 168 -7.85 1.82 8.99
C ALA A 168 -7.76 2.70 7.73
N GLY A 169 -6.93 2.34 6.74
CA GLY A 169 -6.88 3.00 5.44
C GLY A 169 -8.20 2.90 4.70
N LEU A 170 -8.75 1.70 4.57
CA LEU A 170 -10.05 1.47 3.95
C LEU A 170 -11.17 2.30 4.60
N LEU A 171 -11.22 2.35 5.93
CA LEU A 171 -12.25 3.10 6.66
C LEU A 171 -12.15 4.61 6.46
N THR A 172 -10.93 5.15 6.39
CA THR A 172 -10.74 6.60 6.20
C THR A 172 -11.14 7.00 4.79
N ASP A 173 -10.69 6.28 3.79
CA ASP A 173 -10.86 6.65 2.38
C ASP A 173 -12.25 6.33 1.83
N SER A 174 -12.84 5.19 2.20
CA SER A 174 -14.23 4.88 1.86
C SER A 174 -15.25 5.75 2.60
N GLY A 175 -14.82 6.69 3.45
CA GLY A 175 -15.69 7.49 4.29
C GLY A 175 -16.52 6.63 5.25
N ARG A 176 -15.94 5.58 5.83
CA ARG A 176 -16.61 4.56 6.66
C ARG A 176 -17.70 3.82 5.85
N PHE A 177 -17.30 3.30 4.68
CA PHE A 177 -18.16 2.57 3.74
C PHE A 177 -19.30 3.40 3.13
N LYS A 178 -19.17 4.73 3.08
CA LYS A 178 -20.18 5.58 2.39
C LYS A 178 -19.98 5.58 0.87
N HIS A 179 -18.76 5.35 0.41
CA HIS A 179 -18.38 5.35 -1.01
C HIS A 179 -18.06 3.94 -1.47
N ASN A 180 -18.44 3.58 -2.72
CA ASN A 180 -18.16 2.29 -3.36
C ASN A 180 -18.40 1.06 -2.44
N GLN A 181 -19.55 1.02 -1.79
CA GLN A 181 -19.84 0.10 -0.68
C GLN A 181 -19.59 -1.37 -1.00
N LYS A 182 -19.95 -1.82 -2.21
CA LYS A 182 -19.82 -3.23 -2.60
C LYS A 182 -18.38 -3.71 -2.55
N GLU A 183 -17.46 -2.96 -3.15
CA GLU A 183 -16.03 -3.31 -3.18
C GLU A 183 -15.40 -3.14 -1.81
N SER A 184 -15.70 -2.05 -1.10
CA SER A 184 -15.18 -1.81 0.25
C SER A 184 -15.62 -2.89 1.25
N PHE A 185 -16.85 -3.41 1.17
CA PHE A 185 -17.27 -4.54 2.01
C PHE A 185 -16.60 -5.86 1.61
N ARG A 186 -16.37 -6.09 0.32
CA ARG A 186 -15.60 -7.24 -0.16
C ARG A 186 -14.18 -7.20 0.43
N SER A 187 -13.51 -6.06 0.31
CA SER A 187 -12.14 -5.88 0.81
C SER A 187 -12.08 -5.97 2.33
N ALA A 188 -13.08 -5.41 3.04
CA ALA A 188 -13.19 -5.59 4.49
C ALA A 188 -13.29 -7.07 4.88
N ASN A 189 -14.06 -7.87 4.12
CA ASN A 189 -14.13 -9.32 4.36
C ASN A 189 -12.78 -10.02 4.16
N VAL A 190 -12.01 -9.65 3.13
CA VAL A 190 -10.64 -10.17 2.92
C VAL A 190 -9.72 -9.81 4.09
N ILE A 191 -9.78 -8.56 4.55
CA ILE A 191 -8.95 -8.07 5.66
C ILE A 191 -9.33 -8.76 6.97
N LEU A 192 -10.61 -9.01 7.21
CA LEU A 192 -11.12 -9.59 8.46
C LEU A 192 -11.14 -11.11 8.47
N ASP A 193 -10.91 -11.77 7.35
CA ASP A 193 -10.97 -13.23 7.25
C ASP A 193 -9.99 -13.89 8.23
N ASN A 194 -10.52 -14.83 9.05
CA ASN A 194 -9.77 -15.54 10.08
C ASN A 194 -8.98 -14.62 11.05
N SER A 195 -9.53 -13.44 11.37
CA SER A 195 -8.90 -12.48 12.28
C SER A 195 -9.70 -12.25 13.56
N ASP A 196 -8.99 -11.85 14.63
CA ASP A 196 -9.53 -11.41 15.90
C ASP A 196 -9.44 -9.89 16.10
N ILE A 197 -9.56 -9.13 14.98
CA ILE A 197 -9.46 -7.67 15.02
C ILE A 197 -10.60 -7.08 15.84
N ASP A 198 -10.22 -6.22 16.78
CA ASP A 198 -11.16 -5.37 17.49
C ASP A 198 -11.56 -4.19 16.59
N LEU A 199 -12.83 -4.18 16.19
CA LEU A 199 -13.41 -3.09 15.38
C LEU A 199 -13.49 -1.74 16.11
N SER A 200 -12.96 -1.60 17.33
CA SER A 200 -12.81 -0.30 18.01
C SER A 200 -11.97 0.71 17.21
N LEU A 201 -11.21 0.22 16.21
CA LEU A 201 -10.59 1.03 15.17
C LEU A 201 -11.55 1.94 14.40
N ILE A 202 -12.84 1.60 14.35
CA ILE A 202 -13.87 2.41 13.67
C ILE A 202 -14.06 3.79 14.34
N HIS A 203 -13.59 3.96 15.59
CA HIS A 203 -13.66 5.22 16.33
C HIS A 203 -12.43 6.13 16.20
N ILE A 204 -11.61 5.91 15.17
CA ILE A 204 -10.43 6.74 14.86
C ILE A 204 -10.85 8.12 14.34
#